data_87f72dfd6392c34da536bd442267b4cf
#
_entry.id   87f72dfd6392c34da536bd442267b4cf
#
_cell.length_a   1.000
_cell.length_b   1.000
_cell.length_c   1.000
_cell.angle_alpha   90.00
_cell.angle_beta   90.00
_cell.angle_gamma   90.00
#
_symmetry.space_group_name_H-M   'P 1'
#
loop_
_entity.id
_entity.type
_entity.pdbx_description
1 polymer ?
#
loop_
_entity_poly.entity_id
_entity_poly.type
_entity_poly.pdbx_seq_one_letter_code
_entity_poly.pdbx_strand_id
1 'polypeptide(L)'
;MDDVSIHIEAGRSIALVGPSGGGKTTICSLLPRFYDVKNGALRVDGQDIRTLTLESLRKAIGIVQQDVYLFTGSVKENIAYGKPGCTDEEIIEAAKKANIHDFIMGLPDGYDTYVGERGTRLSGGQKQRISIARVFLKDPRILILDEATSALDNESERHIQKSLEELAKNRTCITIAHRLSTIRNADEIIVISENGMEERGTHNELLAKGGTYAKYYHMQFEGLDFDEQTRETLHSRQ
;
A
#
# COMPACT_ATOMS: atom_id res chain seq x y z
N MET A 1 12.82 -13.39 10.44
CA MET A 1 12.74 -13.54 8.96
C MET A 1 14.16 -13.57 8.46
N ASP A 2 14.55 -14.70 7.95
CA ASP A 2 15.90 -14.94 7.45
C ASP A 2 15.81 -15.26 5.95
N ASP A 3 16.88 -14.92 5.22
CA ASP A 3 17.11 -15.29 3.82
C ASP A 3 16.02 -14.86 2.81
N VAL A 4 15.60 -13.59 2.87
CA VAL A 4 14.66 -13.01 1.92
C VAL A 4 15.43 -12.28 0.83
N SER A 5 15.33 -12.75 -0.43
CA SER A 5 15.89 -12.10 -1.61
C SER A 5 14.78 -11.77 -2.61
N ILE A 6 14.53 -10.48 -2.82
CA ILE A 6 13.49 -9.98 -3.70
C ILE A 6 14.12 -8.99 -4.68
N HIS A 7 13.86 -9.18 -5.97
CA HIS A 7 14.18 -8.22 -7.01
C HIS A 7 12.88 -7.72 -7.64
N ILE A 8 12.73 -6.40 -7.76
CA ILE A 8 11.56 -5.73 -8.33
C ILE A 8 12.03 -4.84 -9.47
N GLU A 9 11.57 -5.12 -10.67
CA GLU A 9 11.84 -4.27 -11.84
C GLU A 9 11.11 -2.93 -11.72
N ALA A 10 11.73 -1.89 -12.25
CA ALA A 10 11.15 -0.55 -12.26
C ALA A 10 9.79 -0.55 -13.00
N GLY A 11 8.80 0.11 -12.42
CA GLY A 11 7.45 0.21 -12.98
C GLY A 11 6.56 -1.01 -12.75
N ARG A 12 7.03 -2.04 -12.05
CA ARG A 12 6.23 -3.23 -11.71
C ARG A 12 5.43 -3.04 -10.42
N SER A 13 4.31 -3.75 -10.36
CA SER A 13 3.47 -3.83 -9.17
C SER A 13 3.61 -5.21 -8.51
N ILE A 14 3.96 -5.19 -7.24
CA ILE A 14 4.14 -6.39 -6.41
C ILE A 14 3.09 -6.42 -5.32
N ALA A 15 2.43 -7.57 -5.16
CA ALA A 15 1.55 -7.83 -4.03
C ALA A 15 2.26 -8.71 -2.99
N LEU A 16 2.40 -8.21 -1.77
CA LEU A 16 2.86 -9.00 -0.63
C LEU A 16 1.64 -9.62 0.06
N VAL A 17 1.60 -10.93 0.12
CA VAL A 17 0.53 -11.70 0.76
C VAL A 17 1.11 -12.65 1.81
N GLY A 18 0.27 -13.13 2.72
CA GLY A 18 0.67 -14.07 3.76
C GLY A 18 0.04 -13.76 5.11
N PRO A 19 0.26 -14.59 6.12
CA PRO A 19 -0.37 -14.47 7.43
C PRO A 19 -0.01 -13.16 8.13
N SER A 20 -0.87 -12.76 9.07
CA SER A 20 -0.57 -11.64 9.98
C SER A 20 0.69 -11.97 10.77
N GLY A 21 1.57 -10.97 10.95
CA GLY A 21 2.86 -11.19 11.61
C GLY A 21 3.96 -11.80 10.72
N GLY A 22 3.66 -12.25 9.49
CA GLY A 22 4.64 -12.86 8.57
C GLY A 22 5.77 -11.94 8.08
N GLY A 23 5.79 -10.64 8.45
CA GLY A 23 6.89 -9.72 8.13
C GLY A 23 6.65 -8.79 6.95
N LYS A 24 5.48 -8.79 6.32
CA LYS A 24 5.14 -7.90 5.19
C LYS A 24 5.38 -6.42 5.51
N THR A 25 4.83 -5.94 6.63
CA THR A 25 5.01 -4.56 7.10
C THR A 25 6.47 -4.26 7.45
N THR A 26 7.22 -5.24 7.94
CA THR A 26 8.66 -5.10 8.20
C THR A 26 9.42 -4.84 6.91
N ILE A 27 9.17 -5.61 5.84
CA ILE A 27 9.78 -5.39 4.52
C ILE A 27 9.47 -3.97 4.03
N CYS A 28 8.22 -3.54 4.10
CA CYS A 28 7.80 -2.20 3.70
C CYS A 28 8.47 -1.09 4.54
N SER A 29 8.78 -1.36 5.82
CA SER A 29 9.44 -0.41 6.73
C SER A 29 10.96 -0.30 6.50
N LEU A 30 11.58 -1.34 5.92
CA LEU A 30 13.00 -1.32 5.56
C LEU A 30 13.29 -0.41 4.36
N LEU A 31 12.37 -0.31 3.39
CA LEU A 31 12.54 0.49 2.18
C LEU A 31 12.80 1.98 2.47
N PRO A 32 11.97 2.69 3.29
CA PRO A 32 12.23 4.08 3.66
C PRO A 32 13.32 4.23 4.74
N ARG A 33 13.98 3.09 5.08
CA ARG A 33 15.01 3.00 6.10
C ARG A 33 14.53 3.52 7.46
N PHE A 34 13.37 3.01 7.92
CA PHE A 34 12.97 3.17 9.32
C PHE A 34 13.79 2.27 10.23
N TYR A 35 14.29 1.16 9.67
CA TYR A 35 15.22 0.21 10.29
C TYR A 35 16.26 -0.21 9.27
N ASP A 36 17.46 -0.54 9.71
CA ASP A 36 18.49 -1.14 8.87
C ASP A 36 18.40 -2.68 8.92
N VAL A 37 18.74 -3.33 7.81
CA VAL A 37 18.88 -4.79 7.78
C VAL A 37 20.07 -5.23 8.61
N LYS A 38 19.92 -6.32 9.37
CA LYS A 38 21.03 -6.88 10.18
C LYS A 38 22.08 -7.52 9.29
N ASN A 39 21.64 -8.25 8.28
CA ASN A 39 22.49 -8.93 7.32
C ASN A 39 21.99 -8.65 5.89
N GLY A 40 22.87 -8.77 4.92
CA GLY A 40 22.54 -8.48 3.53
C GLY A 40 22.53 -6.98 3.20
N ALA A 41 21.81 -6.62 2.15
CA ALA A 41 21.70 -5.24 1.69
C ALA A 41 20.37 -5.01 0.99
N LEU A 42 19.81 -3.82 1.16
CA LEU A 42 18.68 -3.32 0.38
C LEU A 42 19.23 -2.27 -0.61
N ARG A 43 18.87 -2.40 -1.88
CA ARG A 43 19.33 -1.51 -2.93
C ARG A 43 18.17 -0.87 -3.67
N VAL A 44 18.35 0.39 -4.06
CA VAL A 44 17.46 1.12 -4.97
C VAL A 44 18.32 1.55 -6.15
N ASP A 45 17.93 1.18 -7.36
CA ASP A 45 18.70 1.43 -8.59
C ASP A 45 20.18 0.98 -8.46
N GLY A 46 20.39 -0.20 -7.86
CA GLY A 46 21.71 -0.78 -7.64
C GLY A 46 22.51 -0.19 -6.46
N GLN A 47 22.09 0.92 -5.87
CA GLN A 47 22.77 1.59 -4.76
C GLN A 47 22.25 1.08 -3.40
N ASP A 48 23.16 0.72 -2.51
CA ASP A 48 22.79 0.35 -1.13
C ASP A 48 22.18 1.57 -0.42
N ILE A 49 20.97 1.41 0.13
CA ILE A 49 20.26 2.51 0.78
C ILE A 49 21.01 3.11 1.96
N ARG A 50 21.97 2.38 2.55
CA ARG A 50 22.83 2.87 3.64
C ARG A 50 23.83 3.93 3.18
N THR A 51 24.12 3.99 1.89
CA THR A 51 25.02 5.00 1.28
C THR A 51 24.27 6.25 0.82
N LEU A 52 22.93 6.23 0.82
CA LEU A 52 22.10 7.35 0.42
C LEU A 52 21.76 8.25 1.63
N THR A 53 21.54 9.53 1.36
CA THR A 53 20.93 10.39 2.39
C THR A 53 19.47 9.99 2.60
N LEU A 54 19.01 10.06 3.85
CA LEU A 54 17.60 9.75 4.17
C LEU A 54 16.63 10.65 3.40
N GLU A 55 17.01 11.90 3.17
CA GLU A 55 16.21 12.85 2.41
C GLU A 55 16.02 12.38 0.95
N SER A 56 17.09 12.04 0.25
CA SER A 56 17.00 11.59 -1.14
C SER A 56 16.24 10.28 -1.28
N LEU A 57 16.50 9.31 -0.39
CA LEU A 57 15.79 8.04 -0.36
C LEU A 57 14.28 8.23 -0.12
N ARG A 58 13.93 8.97 0.93
CA ARG A 58 12.52 9.17 1.31
C ARG A 58 11.77 10.07 0.33
N LYS A 59 12.46 10.96 -0.40
CA LYS A 59 11.86 11.72 -1.49
C LYS A 59 11.38 10.81 -2.62
N ALA A 60 12.14 9.77 -2.94
CA ALA A 60 11.79 8.80 -3.98
C ALA A 60 10.67 7.83 -3.60
N ILE A 61 10.34 7.70 -2.30
CA ILE A 61 9.37 6.74 -1.77
C ILE A 61 8.13 7.45 -1.24
N GLY A 62 6.95 7.07 -1.70
CA GLY A 62 5.65 7.46 -1.16
C GLY A 62 5.03 6.29 -0.38
N ILE A 63 4.37 6.59 0.72
CA ILE A 63 3.71 5.59 1.56
C ILE A 63 2.26 6.02 1.77
N VAL A 64 1.33 5.12 1.45
CA VAL A 64 -0.07 5.22 1.83
C VAL A 64 -0.33 4.16 2.90
N GLN A 65 -0.56 4.61 4.13
CA GLN A 65 -0.77 3.73 5.28
C GLN A 65 -2.25 3.48 5.52
N GLN A 66 -2.57 2.35 6.13
CA GLN A 66 -3.92 2.04 6.62
C GLN A 66 -4.40 3.07 7.64
N ASP A 67 -3.61 3.32 8.67
CA ASP A 67 -3.90 4.30 9.71
C ASP A 67 -3.37 5.66 9.29
N VAL A 68 -4.27 6.52 8.83
CA VAL A 68 -3.90 7.86 8.34
C VAL A 68 -3.70 8.81 9.50
N TYR A 69 -2.51 9.39 9.56
CA TYR A 69 -2.22 10.50 10.44
C TYR A 69 -2.34 11.85 9.71
N LEU A 70 -3.25 12.71 10.18
CA LEU A 70 -3.30 14.11 9.79
C LEU A 70 -2.69 14.97 10.90
N PHE A 71 -1.88 15.92 10.47
CA PHE A 71 -1.30 16.92 11.40
C PHE A 71 -2.36 17.94 11.78
N THR A 72 -2.20 18.50 12.96
CA THR A 72 -2.98 19.66 13.39
C THR A 72 -2.75 20.82 12.44
N GLY A 73 -3.83 21.38 11.88
CA GLY A 73 -3.74 22.44 10.88
C GLY A 73 -4.92 22.40 9.92
N SER A 74 -4.80 23.11 8.79
CA SER A 74 -5.81 23.13 7.73
C SER A 74 -5.68 21.92 6.78
N VAL A 75 -6.70 21.71 5.93
CA VAL A 75 -6.64 20.73 4.84
C VAL A 75 -5.47 21.04 3.91
N LYS A 76 -5.30 22.32 3.54
CA LYS A 76 -4.21 22.82 2.70
C LYS A 76 -2.83 22.45 3.26
N GLU A 77 -2.57 22.78 4.52
CA GLU A 77 -1.30 22.47 5.19
C GLU A 77 -1.04 20.95 5.20
N ASN A 78 -2.08 20.16 5.43
CA ASN A 78 -1.99 18.71 5.41
C ASN A 78 -1.62 18.15 4.05
N ILE A 79 -2.12 18.68 2.94
CA ILE A 79 -1.74 18.27 1.59
C ILE A 79 -0.33 18.77 1.26
N ALA A 80 -0.04 20.05 1.56
CA ALA A 80 1.24 20.71 1.30
C ALA A 80 2.43 20.01 1.97
N TYR A 81 2.18 19.25 3.03
CA TYR A 81 3.21 18.44 3.70
C TYR A 81 3.91 17.45 2.75
N GLY A 82 3.25 17.05 1.66
CA GLY A 82 3.85 16.20 0.63
C GLY A 82 5.00 16.85 -0.14
N LYS A 83 4.96 18.19 -0.32
CA LYS A 83 5.97 18.97 -1.05
C LYS A 83 6.06 20.38 -0.45
N PRO A 84 6.98 20.62 0.49
CA PRO A 84 7.20 21.96 1.02
C PRO A 84 7.49 22.98 -0.07
N GLY A 85 6.83 24.14 -0.01
CA GLY A 85 6.99 25.21 -1.00
C GLY A 85 6.18 25.02 -2.29
N CYS A 86 5.22 24.08 -2.31
CA CYS A 86 4.27 23.92 -3.42
C CYS A 86 3.33 25.13 -3.55
N THR A 87 2.77 25.31 -4.75
CA THR A 87 1.75 26.33 -5.00
C THR A 87 0.36 25.84 -4.66
N ASP A 88 -0.61 26.76 -4.57
CA ASP A 88 -2.01 26.40 -4.33
C ASP A 88 -2.61 25.58 -5.48
N GLU A 89 -2.20 25.89 -6.71
CA GLU A 89 -2.61 25.13 -7.90
C GLU A 89 -2.14 23.68 -7.85
N GLU A 90 -0.90 23.43 -7.41
CA GLU A 90 -0.36 22.08 -7.23
C GLU A 90 -1.14 21.30 -6.17
N ILE A 91 -1.54 21.96 -5.08
CA ILE A 91 -2.37 21.36 -4.01
C ILE A 91 -3.75 20.97 -4.55
N ILE A 92 -4.39 21.90 -5.29
CA ILE A 92 -5.70 21.67 -5.89
C ILE A 92 -5.67 20.49 -6.88
N GLU A 93 -4.67 20.45 -7.76
CA GLU A 93 -4.51 19.34 -8.70
C GLU A 93 -4.27 17.99 -8.00
N ALA A 94 -3.48 17.97 -6.95
CA ALA A 94 -3.28 16.77 -6.14
C ALA A 94 -4.59 16.31 -5.46
N ALA A 95 -5.39 17.25 -4.96
CA ALA A 95 -6.69 16.97 -4.35
C ALA A 95 -7.72 16.45 -5.37
N LYS A 96 -7.72 16.97 -6.60
CA LYS A 96 -8.55 16.46 -7.70
C LYS A 96 -8.18 15.02 -8.05
N LYS A 97 -6.90 14.71 -8.22
CA LYS A 97 -6.41 13.35 -8.48
C LYS A 97 -6.77 12.38 -7.36
N ALA A 98 -6.79 12.86 -6.11
CA ALA A 98 -7.19 12.07 -4.95
C ALA A 98 -8.72 12.02 -4.75
N ASN A 99 -9.53 12.56 -5.66
CA ASN A 99 -11.00 12.61 -5.58
C ASN A 99 -11.52 13.24 -4.26
N ILE A 100 -10.84 14.26 -3.73
CA ILE A 100 -11.22 14.93 -2.48
C ILE A 100 -11.54 16.42 -2.67
N HIS A 101 -11.24 17.00 -3.85
CA HIS A 101 -11.42 18.42 -4.15
C HIS A 101 -12.85 18.91 -3.91
N ASP A 102 -13.86 18.23 -4.48
CA ASP A 102 -15.26 18.65 -4.38
C ASP A 102 -15.76 18.63 -2.94
N PHE A 103 -15.32 17.63 -2.15
CA PHE A 103 -15.59 17.59 -0.72
C PHE A 103 -14.97 18.79 0.00
N ILE A 104 -13.71 19.14 -0.30
CA ILE A 104 -13.01 20.28 0.31
C ILE A 104 -13.74 21.57 -0.01
N MET A 105 -14.17 21.75 -1.26
CA MET A 105 -14.93 22.96 -1.69
C MET A 105 -16.29 23.10 -1.01
N GLY A 106 -16.86 22.01 -0.52
CA GLY A 106 -18.09 22.00 0.28
C GLY A 106 -17.89 22.32 1.76
N LEU A 107 -16.66 22.42 2.24
CA LEU A 107 -16.36 22.81 3.62
C LEU A 107 -16.51 24.33 3.82
N PRO A 108 -16.85 24.80 5.02
CA PRO A 108 -17.08 26.22 5.29
C PRO A 108 -15.94 27.14 4.83
N ASP A 109 -14.69 26.75 5.10
CA ASP A 109 -13.48 27.51 4.76
C ASP A 109 -12.67 26.83 3.62
N GLY A 110 -13.27 25.89 2.88
CA GLY A 110 -12.61 25.17 1.79
C GLY A 110 -11.28 24.55 2.24
N TYR A 111 -10.20 24.84 1.52
CA TYR A 111 -8.86 24.36 1.82
C TYR A 111 -8.28 24.86 3.14
N ASP A 112 -8.74 25.99 3.65
CA ASP A 112 -8.29 26.56 4.91
C ASP A 112 -9.05 26.01 6.12
N THR A 113 -10.00 25.08 5.87
CA THR A 113 -10.75 24.43 6.96
C THR A 113 -9.82 23.67 7.90
N TYR A 114 -9.93 23.96 9.18
CA TYR A 114 -9.15 23.30 10.24
C TYR A 114 -9.65 21.87 10.49
N VAL A 115 -8.77 20.87 10.38
CA VAL A 115 -9.12 19.45 10.48
C VAL A 115 -9.17 18.90 11.91
N GLY A 116 -8.74 19.68 12.90
CA GLY A 116 -8.65 19.24 14.30
C GLY A 116 -7.39 18.40 14.59
N GLU A 117 -7.26 17.99 15.85
CA GLU A 117 -6.20 17.07 16.23
C GLU A 117 -6.41 15.71 15.53
N ARG A 118 -5.37 15.24 14.83
CA ARG A 118 -5.40 13.97 14.07
C ARG A 118 -6.58 13.87 13.09
N GLY A 119 -7.12 15.02 12.63
CA GLY A 119 -8.25 15.03 11.70
C GLY A 119 -9.57 14.51 12.30
N THR A 120 -9.82 14.74 13.60
CA THR A 120 -11.02 14.24 14.30
C THR A 120 -12.33 14.71 13.69
N ARG A 121 -12.31 15.78 12.88
CA ARG A 121 -13.49 16.33 12.18
C ARG A 121 -13.79 15.66 10.84
N LEU A 122 -12.97 14.71 10.41
CA LEU A 122 -13.08 14.03 9.11
C LEU A 122 -13.34 12.55 9.26
N SER A 123 -14.11 11.97 8.31
CA SER A 123 -14.30 10.53 8.22
C SER A 123 -12.99 9.82 7.84
N GLY A 124 -12.92 8.50 8.07
CA GLY A 124 -11.77 7.69 7.66
C GLY A 124 -11.45 7.81 6.18
N GLY A 125 -12.45 7.76 5.31
CA GLY A 125 -12.29 7.91 3.85
C GLY A 125 -11.81 9.29 3.42
N GLN A 126 -12.25 10.35 4.12
CA GLN A 126 -11.77 11.72 3.86
C GLN A 126 -10.30 11.87 4.26
N LYS A 127 -9.90 11.36 5.42
CA LYS A 127 -8.49 11.34 5.86
C LYS A 127 -7.61 10.58 4.87
N GLN A 128 -8.07 9.41 4.43
CA GLN A 128 -7.34 8.58 3.48
C GLN A 128 -7.10 9.31 2.16
N ARG A 129 -8.13 9.97 1.61
CA ARG A 129 -8.00 10.74 0.36
C ARG A 129 -7.09 11.96 0.51
N ILE A 130 -7.07 12.64 1.66
CA ILE A 130 -6.09 13.70 1.95
C ILE A 130 -4.67 13.14 2.01
N SER A 131 -4.48 11.98 2.62
CA SER A 131 -3.18 11.30 2.62
C SER A 131 -2.73 10.90 1.22
N ILE A 132 -3.63 10.43 0.37
CA ILE A 132 -3.36 10.13 -1.04
C ILE A 132 -2.98 11.41 -1.81
N ALA A 133 -3.66 12.54 -1.55
CA ALA A 133 -3.32 13.84 -2.15
C ALA A 133 -1.88 14.27 -1.79
N ARG A 134 -1.43 14.05 -0.55
CA ARG A 134 -0.01 14.27 -0.16
C ARG A 134 0.94 13.49 -1.04
N VAL A 135 0.62 12.22 -1.34
CA VAL A 135 1.49 11.36 -2.13
C VAL A 135 1.45 11.76 -3.61
N PHE A 136 0.30 12.17 -4.15
CA PHE A 136 0.22 12.77 -5.49
C PHE A 136 1.11 14.02 -5.62
N LEU A 137 1.03 14.90 -4.62
CA LEU A 137 1.82 16.13 -4.59
C LEU A 137 3.33 15.85 -4.49
N LYS A 138 3.71 14.83 -3.76
CA LYS A 138 5.09 14.37 -3.60
C LYS A 138 5.68 13.77 -4.89
N ASP A 139 4.84 13.13 -5.69
CA ASP A 139 5.18 12.45 -6.95
C ASP A 139 6.38 11.47 -6.86
N PRO A 140 6.33 10.47 -5.98
CA PRO A 140 7.42 9.52 -5.76
C PRO A 140 7.52 8.50 -6.90
N ARG A 141 8.70 7.92 -7.11
CA ARG A 141 8.93 6.83 -8.08
C ARG A 141 8.54 5.46 -7.54
N ILE A 142 8.62 5.28 -6.24
CA ILE A 142 8.31 4.03 -5.55
C ILE A 142 7.12 4.27 -4.62
N LEU A 143 6.14 3.40 -4.66
CA LEU A 143 4.98 3.44 -3.79
C LEU A 143 4.94 2.22 -2.88
N ILE A 144 4.64 2.46 -1.62
CA ILE A 144 4.28 1.44 -0.65
C ILE A 144 2.83 1.69 -0.27
N LEU A 145 1.99 0.70 -0.54
CA LEU A 145 0.56 0.77 -0.26
C LEU A 145 0.22 -0.28 0.80
N ASP A 146 -0.26 0.18 1.96
CA ASP A 146 -0.80 -0.71 2.99
C ASP A 146 -2.33 -0.66 2.89
N GLU A 147 -2.91 -1.68 2.25
CA GLU A 147 -4.32 -1.74 1.94
C GLU A 147 -5.14 -2.27 3.10
N ALA A 148 -5.57 -1.43 4.00
CA ALA A 148 -6.67 -1.80 4.87
C ALA A 148 -7.77 -0.74 4.81
N THR A 149 -8.86 -1.12 4.21
CA THR A 149 -10.05 -0.29 4.04
C THR A 149 -11.28 -0.91 4.72
N SER A 150 -11.06 -1.80 5.66
CA SER A 150 -12.08 -2.65 6.30
C SER A 150 -13.17 -1.90 7.09
N ALA A 151 -13.11 -0.57 7.16
CA ALA A 151 -14.05 0.25 7.93
C ALA A 151 -14.66 1.41 7.13
N LEU A 152 -14.61 1.38 5.80
CA LEU A 152 -15.10 2.47 4.96
C LEU A 152 -16.43 2.08 4.29
N ASP A 153 -17.27 3.10 4.03
CA ASP A 153 -18.44 2.93 3.19
C ASP A 153 -18.06 2.65 1.72
N ASN A 154 -18.96 1.98 0.99
CA ASN A 154 -18.71 1.54 -0.38
C ASN A 154 -18.36 2.68 -1.35
N GLU A 155 -18.87 3.88 -1.15
CA GLU A 155 -18.62 5.03 -2.01
C GLU A 155 -17.21 5.59 -1.77
N SER A 156 -16.84 5.81 -0.51
CA SER A 156 -15.49 6.22 -0.11
C SER A 156 -14.45 5.21 -0.58
N GLU A 157 -14.76 3.93 -0.49
CA GLU A 157 -13.90 2.85 -0.94
C GLU A 157 -13.62 2.93 -2.45
N ARG A 158 -14.66 3.13 -3.28
CA ARG A 158 -14.49 3.30 -4.74
C ARG A 158 -13.61 4.50 -5.10
N HIS A 159 -13.82 5.63 -4.44
CA HIS A 159 -13.01 6.83 -4.66
C HIS A 159 -11.55 6.61 -4.30
N ILE A 160 -11.29 5.94 -3.18
CA ILE A 160 -9.92 5.61 -2.75
C ILE A 160 -9.27 4.66 -3.74
N GLN A 161 -9.97 3.58 -4.13
CA GLN A 161 -9.44 2.60 -5.07
C GLN A 161 -9.06 3.25 -6.41
N LYS A 162 -9.95 4.07 -6.97
CA LYS A 162 -9.67 4.82 -8.20
C LYS A 162 -8.46 5.73 -8.06
N SER A 163 -8.33 6.40 -6.92
CA SER A 163 -7.18 7.28 -6.66
C SER A 163 -5.87 6.50 -6.51
N LEU A 164 -5.89 5.32 -5.86
CA LEU A 164 -4.73 4.45 -5.74
C LEU A 164 -4.29 3.86 -7.08
N GLU A 165 -5.25 3.44 -7.91
CA GLU A 165 -4.96 2.96 -9.27
C GLU A 165 -4.33 4.05 -10.15
N GLU A 166 -4.83 5.29 -10.07
CA GLU A 166 -4.24 6.42 -10.77
C GLU A 166 -2.83 6.74 -10.22
N LEU A 167 -2.67 6.70 -8.90
CA LEU A 167 -1.39 6.95 -8.24
C LEU A 167 -0.35 5.89 -8.62
N ALA A 168 -0.75 4.64 -8.80
CA ALA A 168 0.14 3.53 -9.12
C ALA A 168 0.69 3.56 -10.56
N LYS A 169 0.04 4.28 -11.47
CA LYS A 169 0.47 4.34 -12.88
C LYS A 169 1.89 4.84 -13.03
N ASN A 170 2.68 4.10 -13.81
CA ASN A 170 4.08 4.43 -14.13
C ASN A 170 5.01 4.50 -12.91
N ARG A 171 4.69 3.79 -11.83
CA ARG A 171 5.51 3.71 -10.61
C ARG A 171 5.78 2.26 -10.23
N THR A 172 6.86 2.05 -9.50
CA THR A 172 7.11 0.77 -8.85
C THR A 172 6.27 0.69 -7.59
N CYS A 173 5.37 -0.28 -7.52
CA CYS A 173 4.43 -0.41 -6.42
C CYS A 173 4.66 -1.67 -5.61
N ILE A 174 4.69 -1.54 -4.29
CA ILE A 174 4.71 -2.65 -3.35
C ILE A 174 3.47 -2.51 -2.48
N THR A 175 2.55 -3.46 -2.60
CA THR A 175 1.29 -3.42 -1.89
C THR A 175 1.19 -4.56 -0.90
N ILE A 176 0.91 -4.25 0.38
CA ILE A 176 0.45 -5.25 1.34
C ILE A 176 -1.03 -5.48 1.02
N ALA A 177 -1.29 -6.54 0.28
CA ALA A 177 -2.60 -6.76 -0.32
C ALA A 177 -3.53 -7.54 0.61
N HIS A 178 -4.68 -6.95 0.87
CA HIS A 178 -5.79 -7.54 1.60
C HIS A 178 -7.04 -7.71 0.73
N ARG A 179 -7.00 -7.22 -0.52
CA ARG A 179 -8.10 -7.28 -1.50
C ARG A 179 -7.77 -8.21 -2.65
N LEU A 180 -8.79 -8.95 -3.07
CA LEU A 180 -8.67 -9.87 -4.19
C LEU A 180 -8.30 -9.14 -5.50
N SER A 181 -8.91 -7.98 -5.76
CA SER A 181 -8.64 -7.18 -6.96
C SER A 181 -7.17 -6.77 -7.06
N THR A 182 -6.59 -6.30 -5.96
CA THR A 182 -5.19 -5.90 -5.90
C THR A 182 -4.24 -7.06 -6.14
N ILE A 183 -4.54 -8.22 -5.53
CA ILE A 183 -3.75 -9.44 -5.70
C ILE A 183 -3.78 -9.90 -7.17
N ARG A 184 -4.98 -9.93 -7.79
CA ARG A 184 -5.16 -10.38 -9.18
C ARG A 184 -4.49 -9.47 -10.21
N ASN A 185 -4.47 -8.17 -9.94
CA ASN A 185 -3.95 -7.16 -10.87
C ASN A 185 -2.46 -6.88 -10.69
N ALA A 186 -1.81 -7.44 -9.67
CA ALA A 186 -0.37 -7.32 -9.48
C ALA A 186 0.38 -8.08 -10.59
N ASP A 187 1.48 -7.50 -11.06
CA ASP A 187 2.38 -8.18 -12.01
C ASP A 187 3.00 -9.42 -11.38
N GLU A 188 3.19 -9.40 -10.08
CA GLU A 188 3.77 -10.48 -9.32
C GLU A 188 3.26 -10.50 -7.88
N ILE A 189 3.09 -11.68 -7.34
CA ILE A 189 2.71 -11.93 -5.95
C ILE A 189 3.89 -12.60 -5.25
N ILE A 190 4.19 -12.13 -4.06
CA ILE A 190 5.20 -12.71 -3.18
C ILE A 190 4.52 -13.13 -1.88
N VAL A 191 4.61 -14.41 -1.57
CA VAL A 191 4.10 -14.97 -0.31
C VAL A 191 5.17 -14.89 0.76
N ILE A 192 4.88 -14.15 1.82
CA ILE A 192 5.79 -13.91 2.95
C ILE A 192 5.19 -14.50 4.21
N SER A 193 5.98 -15.34 4.90
CA SER A 193 5.68 -15.89 6.22
C SER A 193 6.82 -15.62 7.21
N GLU A 194 6.70 -16.14 8.41
CA GLU A 194 7.79 -16.11 9.41
C GLU A 194 9.06 -16.81 8.93
N ASN A 195 8.92 -17.79 8.02
CA ASN A 195 10.04 -18.53 7.41
C ASN A 195 10.71 -17.76 6.24
N GLY A 196 10.22 -16.58 5.89
CA GLY A 196 10.72 -15.78 4.79
C GLY A 196 9.83 -15.80 3.56
N MET A 197 10.44 -15.77 2.37
CA MET A 197 9.72 -15.83 1.09
C MET A 197 9.45 -17.29 0.71
N GLU A 198 8.16 -17.69 0.66
CA GLU A 198 7.76 -19.07 0.37
C GLU A 198 7.47 -19.31 -1.10
N GLU A 199 6.75 -18.39 -1.73
CA GLU A 199 6.32 -18.52 -3.12
C GLU A 199 6.37 -17.17 -3.83
N ARG A 200 6.55 -17.25 -5.15
CA ARG A 200 6.61 -16.10 -6.04
C ARG A 200 6.03 -16.47 -7.40
N GLY A 201 5.22 -15.61 -8.00
CA GLY A 201 4.61 -15.81 -9.32
C GLY A 201 3.37 -14.95 -9.52
N THR A 202 2.69 -15.15 -10.65
CA THR A 202 1.39 -14.54 -10.93
C THR A 202 0.26 -15.25 -10.18
N HIS A 203 -0.90 -14.61 -10.09
CA HIS A 203 -2.09 -15.20 -9.49
C HIS A 203 -2.43 -16.59 -10.04
N ASN A 204 -2.46 -16.72 -11.35
CA ASN A 204 -2.82 -17.98 -12.00
C ASN A 204 -1.77 -19.08 -11.80
N GLU A 205 -0.50 -18.75 -11.88
CA GLU A 205 0.61 -19.68 -11.63
C GLU A 205 0.57 -20.23 -10.22
N LEU A 206 0.39 -19.35 -9.23
CA LEU A 206 0.40 -19.73 -7.82
C LEU A 206 -0.86 -20.53 -7.43
N LEU A 207 -2.02 -20.23 -8.02
CA LEU A 207 -3.22 -21.08 -7.84
C LEU A 207 -3.03 -22.46 -8.44
N ALA A 208 -2.51 -22.55 -9.67
CA ALA A 208 -2.27 -23.81 -10.35
C ALA A 208 -1.25 -24.70 -9.60
N LYS A 209 -0.30 -24.07 -8.89
CA LYS A 209 0.69 -24.76 -8.07
C LYS A 209 0.09 -25.43 -6.83
N GLY A 210 -1.06 -24.94 -6.34
CA GLY A 210 -1.74 -25.51 -5.17
C GLY A 210 -0.96 -25.39 -3.85
N GLY A 211 -0.03 -24.44 -3.77
CA GLY A 211 0.87 -24.24 -2.62
C GLY A 211 0.28 -23.35 -1.52
N THR A 212 1.16 -22.67 -0.79
CA THR A 212 0.79 -21.77 0.33
C THR A 212 -0.12 -20.64 -0.12
N TYR A 213 0.14 -20.07 -1.31
CA TYR A 213 -0.72 -19.03 -1.89
C TYR A 213 -2.16 -19.51 -2.11
N ALA A 214 -2.34 -20.67 -2.74
CA ALA A 214 -3.66 -21.21 -3.02
C ALA A 214 -4.44 -21.46 -1.73
N LYS A 215 -3.79 -22.00 -0.70
CA LYS A 215 -4.37 -22.20 0.62
C LYS A 215 -4.85 -20.89 1.22
N TYR A 216 -3.97 -19.87 1.21
CA TYR A 216 -4.27 -18.54 1.75
C TYR A 216 -5.43 -17.87 0.98
N TYR A 217 -5.44 -18.01 -0.33
CA TYR A 217 -6.48 -17.49 -1.21
C TYR A 217 -7.86 -18.10 -0.89
N HIS A 218 -7.95 -19.42 -0.80
CA HIS A 218 -9.20 -20.11 -0.51
C HIS A 218 -9.73 -19.77 0.89
N MET A 219 -8.86 -19.72 1.90
CA MET A 219 -9.25 -19.33 3.27
C MET A 219 -9.76 -17.90 3.33
N GLN A 220 -9.08 -16.96 2.67
CA GLN A 220 -9.37 -15.53 2.83
C GLN A 220 -10.53 -15.04 1.96
N PHE A 221 -10.69 -15.60 0.76
CA PHE A 221 -11.61 -15.08 -0.25
C PHE A 221 -12.76 -16.00 -0.63
N GLU A 222 -12.64 -17.29 -0.41
CA GLU A 222 -13.69 -18.28 -0.70
C GLU A 222 -14.36 -18.82 0.56
N GLY A 223 -13.84 -18.49 1.74
CA GLY A 223 -14.42 -18.92 3.02
C GLY A 223 -14.37 -20.43 3.25
N LEU A 224 -13.50 -21.14 2.51
CA LEU A 224 -13.34 -22.58 2.63
C LEU A 224 -12.35 -22.89 3.75
N ASP A 225 -12.82 -23.58 4.79
CA ASP A 225 -11.96 -24.18 5.80
C ASP A 225 -11.11 -25.28 5.17
N PHE A 226 -9.80 -25.18 5.28
CA PHE A 226 -8.85 -26.09 4.64
C PHE A 226 -8.99 -27.55 5.09
N ASP A 227 -9.56 -27.78 6.27
CA ASP A 227 -9.80 -29.13 6.82
C ASP A 227 -10.89 -29.91 6.05
N GLU A 228 -11.86 -29.27 5.41
CA GLU A 228 -12.89 -29.94 4.63
C GLU A 228 -12.37 -30.47 3.26
N GLN A 229 -11.56 -29.68 2.56
CA GLN A 229 -11.02 -30.12 1.26
C GLN A 229 -10.02 -31.27 1.37
N THR A 230 -9.27 -31.35 2.46
CA THR A 230 -8.36 -32.46 2.72
C THR A 230 -9.14 -33.75 3.03
N ARG A 231 -10.32 -33.66 3.62
CA ARG A 231 -11.21 -34.81 3.90
C ARG A 231 -11.91 -35.32 2.63
N GLU A 232 -12.39 -34.45 1.75
CA GLU A 232 -13.03 -34.88 0.48
C GLU A 232 -12.06 -35.54 -0.48
N THR A 233 -10.81 -35.08 -0.56
CA THR A 233 -9.78 -35.66 -1.44
C THR A 233 -9.32 -37.04 -0.93
N LEU A 234 -9.40 -37.31 0.35
CA LEU A 234 -9.09 -38.63 0.94
C LEU A 234 -10.25 -39.61 0.80
N HIS A 235 -11.51 -39.14 0.76
CA HIS A 235 -12.69 -39.99 0.57
C HIS A 235 -12.95 -40.37 -0.89
N SER A 236 -12.46 -39.57 -1.84
CA SER A 236 -12.58 -39.88 -3.28
C SER A 236 -11.51 -40.82 -3.82
N ARG A 237 -10.60 -41.32 -2.99
CA ARG A 237 -9.53 -42.29 -3.33
C ARG A 237 -9.70 -43.64 -2.62
N GLN A 238 -10.83 -43.90 -1.99
CA GLN A 238 -11.27 -45.21 -1.55
C GLN A 238 -12.41 -45.71 -2.46
#